data_4934944f8037ffea2757e51f2b44b61e
#
_entry.id   4934944f8037ffea2757e51f2b44b61e
#
_cell.length_a   1.000
_cell.length_b   1.000
_cell.length_c   1.000
_cell.angle_alpha   90.00
_cell.angle_beta   90.00
_cell.angle_gamma   90.00
#
_symmetry.space_group_name_H-M   'P 1'
#
loop_
_entity.id
_entity.type
_entity.pdbx_description
1 polymer ?
#
loop_
_entity_poly.entity_id
_entity_poly.type
_entity_poly.pdbx_seq_one_letter_code
_entity_poly.pdbx_strand_id
1 'polypeptide(L)' 'MAYCRCCGQDSLEEGNGNFEICPICNWEDDPVQGDDADYWGGANTFTLRQHRSIYLIISTVNKRFML' A
#
# COMPACT_ATOMS: atom_id res chain seq x y z
N MET A 1 10.22 12.72 1.87
CA MET A 1 9.57 11.49 1.36
C MET A 1 9.27 10.55 2.51
N ALA A 2 8.28 9.71 2.35
CA ALA A 2 7.85 8.81 3.41
C ALA A 2 7.66 7.39 2.87
N TYR A 3 7.76 6.41 3.79
CA TYR A 3 7.56 5.01 3.45
C TYR A 3 6.08 4.69 3.33
N CYS A 4 5.72 3.99 2.25
CA CYS A 4 4.36 3.50 2.07
C CYS A 4 4.08 2.40 3.10
N ARG A 5 2.96 2.50 3.81
CA ARG A 5 2.59 1.52 4.83
C ARG A 5 2.22 0.16 4.24
N CYS A 6 1.90 0.11 2.95
CA CYS A 6 1.56 -1.14 2.29
C CYS A 6 2.82 -1.87 1.79
N CYS A 7 3.58 -1.26 0.89
CA CYS A 7 4.73 -1.93 0.27
C CYS A 7 6.07 -1.66 0.96
N GLY A 8 6.14 -0.68 1.85
CA GLY A 8 7.36 -0.35 2.57
C GLY A 8 8.40 0.43 1.78
N GLN A 9 8.09 0.85 0.56
CA GLN A 9 9.02 1.62 -0.24
C GLN A 9 8.94 3.11 0.10
N ASP A 10 10.06 3.82 -0.06
CA ASP A 10 10.13 5.27 0.16
C ASP A 10 9.57 5.97 -1.07
N SER A 11 8.25 5.98 -1.21
CA SER A 11 7.56 6.34 -2.44
C SER A 11 6.56 7.48 -2.29
N LEU A 12 6.31 7.95 -1.07
CA LEU A 12 5.32 8.99 -0.81
C LEU A 12 6.00 10.35 -0.69
N GLU A 13 5.69 11.26 -1.61
CA GLU A 13 6.31 12.59 -1.66
C GLU A 13 5.74 13.53 -0.62
N GLU A 14 4.44 13.39 -0.30
CA GLU A 14 3.72 14.30 0.58
C GLU A 14 3.76 13.89 2.06
N GLY A 15 4.51 12.83 2.40
CA GLY A 15 4.51 12.28 3.75
C GLY A 15 3.35 11.33 3.97
N ASN A 16 3.18 10.84 5.20
CA ASN A 16 2.13 9.88 5.51
C ASN A 16 0.80 10.58 5.83
N GLY A 17 -0.31 9.92 5.52
CA GLY A 17 -1.64 10.36 5.89
C GLY A 17 -2.25 11.42 4.98
N ASN A 18 -1.74 11.60 3.78
CA ASN A 18 -2.19 12.63 2.85
C ASN A 18 -2.97 12.06 1.64
N PHE A 19 -3.41 10.82 1.72
CA PHE A 19 -4.19 10.17 0.65
C PHE A 19 -3.45 10.12 -0.69
N GLU A 20 -2.14 10.23 -0.67
CA GLU A 20 -1.33 10.05 -1.86
C GLU A 20 -1.38 8.60 -2.33
N ILE A 21 -1.44 8.36 -3.63
CA ILE A 21 -1.45 7.02 -4.19
C ILE A 21 -0.02 6.58 -4.45
N CYS A 22 0.39 5.49 -3.81
CA CYS A 22 1.74 4.94 -3.97
C CYS A 22 1.91 4.43 -5.41
N PRO A 23 2.91 4.91 -6.15
CA PRO A 23 3.12 4.48 -7.53
C PRO A 23 3.60 3.03 -7.65
N ILE A 24 4.03 2.42 -6.54
CA ILE A 24 4.57 1.06 -6.55
C ILE A 24 3.49 0.02 -6.30
N CYS A 25 2.66 0.21 -5.26
CA CYS A 25 1.65 -0.77 -4.87
C CYS A 25 0.21 -0.28 -5.09
N ASN A 26 0.04 0.97 -5.46
CA ASN A 26 -1.27 1.58 -5.71
C ASN A 26 -2.14 1.77 -4.46
N TRP A 27 -1.55 1.69 -3.28
CA TRP A 27 -2.23 1.98 -2.03
C TRP A 27 -2.47 3.48 -1.90
N GLU A 28 -3.71 3.88 -1.59
CA GLU A 28 -4.01 5.26 -1.24
C GLU A 28 -3.74 5.43 0.26
N ASP A 29 -2.92 6.41 0.62
CA ASP A 29 -2.35 6.56 1.96
C ASP A 29 -3.36 7.17 2.94
N ASP A 30 -4.43 6.42 3.21
CA ASP A 30 -5.48 6.78 4.16
C ASP A 30 -4.96 6.61 5.59
N PRO A 31 -4.94 7.67 6.41
CA PRO A 31 -4.38 7.58 7.76
C PRO A 31 -5.16 6.63 8.68
N VAL A 32 -6.46 6.50 8.50
CA VAL A 32 -7.27 5.60 9.32
C VAL A 32 -6.92 4.15 9.01
N GLN A 33 -6.89 3.81 7.74
CA GLN A 33 -6.50 2.46 7.31
C GLN A 33 -5.03 2.17 7.59
N GLY A 34 -4.20 3.20 7.57
CA GLY A 34 -2.78 3.06 7.92
C GLY A 34 -2.57 2.76 9.39
N ASP A 35 -3.39 3.32 10.27
CA ASP A 35 -3.30 3.10 11.71
C ASP A 35 -3.99 1.82 12.15
N ASP A 36 -5.00 1.37 11.42
CA ASP A 36 -5.73 0.13 11.71
C ASP A 36 -5.74 -0.74 10.45
N ALA A 37 -4.88 -1.73 10.42
CA ALA A 37 -4.67 -2.58 9.24
C ALA A 37 -5.90 -3.42 8.87
N ASP A 38 -6.87 -3.55 9.77
CA ASP A 38 -8.09 -4.31 9.55
C ASP A 38 -9.30 -3.41 9.29
N TYR A 39 -9.11 -2.10 9.26
CA TYR A 39 -10.20 -1.16 8.99
C TYR A 39 -10.58 -1.21 7.50
N TRP A 40 -11.85 -1.39 7.22
CA TRP A 40 -12.37 -1.31 5.85
C TRP A 40 -13.45 -0.23 5.78
N GLY A 41 -13.70 0.27 4.58
CA GLY A 41 -14.61 1.40 4.41
C GLY A 41 -13.90 2.74 4.28
N GLY A 42 -12.57 2.73 4.23
CA GLY A 42 -11.77 3.92 3.95
C GLY A 42 -11.60 4.17 2.45
N ALA A 43 -10.54 4.88 2.09
CA ALA A 43 -10.27 5.27 0.72
C ALA A 43 -9.98 4.08 -0.20
N ASN A 44 -9.45 2.99 0.36
CA ASN A 44 -9.12 1.79 -0.42
C ASN A 44 -10.23 0.75 -0.31
N THR A 45 -10.44 -0.01 -1.38
CA THR A 45 -11.42 -1.10 -1.42
C THR A 45 -11.08 -2.19 -0.41
N PHE A 46 -9.79 -2.49 -0.27
CA PHE A 46 -9.30 -3.52 0.65
C PHE A 46 -8.74 -2.88 1.92
N THR A 47 -8.63 -3.68 2.99
CA THR A 47 -7.91 -3.25 4.19
C THR A 47 -6.41 -3.19 3.89
N LEU A 48 -5.65 -2.51 4.75
CA LEU A 48 -4.20 -2.46 4.60
C LEU A 48 -3.59 -3.87 4.66
N ARG A 49 -4.10 -4.72 5.56
CA ARG A 49 -3.62 -6.09 5.68
C ARG A 49 -3.86 -6.88 4.38
N GLN A 50 -5.06 -6.75 3.79
CA GLN A 50 -5.38 -7.39 2.53
C GLN A 50 -4.53 -6.85 1.39
N HIS A 51 -4.34 -5.55 1.31
CA HIS A 51 -3.57 -4.92 0.24
C HIS A 51 -2.09 -5.34 0.31
N ARG A 52 -1.53 -5.44 1.52
CA ARG A 52 -0.17 -5.96 1.71
C ARG A 52 -0.03 -7.38 1.16
N SER A 53 -1.01 -8.24 1.45
CA SER A 53 -1.00 -9.62 0.95
C SER A 53 -1.09 -9.68 -0.56
N ILE A 54 -1.97 -8.87 -1.16
CA ILE A 54 -2.12 -8.79 -2.62
C ILE A 54 -0.81 -8.32 -3.25
N TYR A 55 -0.20 -7.28 -2.69
CA TYR A 55 1.07 -6.76 -3.20
C TYR A 55 2.17 -7.83 -3.17
N LEU A 56 2.29 -8.57 -2.08
CA LEU A 56 3.30 -9.61 -1.95
C LEU A 56 3.10 -10.72 -2.98
N ILE A 57 1.86 -11.13 -3.21
CA ILE A 57 1.54 -12.16 -4.21
C ILE A 57 1.91 -11.67 -5.62
N ILE A 58 1.48 -10.47 -5.99
CA ILE A 58 1.76 -9.89 -7.30
C ILE A 58 3.27 -9.72 -7.51
N SER A 59 3.98 -9.22 -6.51
CA SER A 59 5.43 -9.04 -6.58
C SER A 59 6.16 -10.36 -6.80
N THR A 60 5.73 -11.41 -6.10
CA THR A 60 6.32 -12.74 -6.23
C THR A 60 6.08 -13.32 -7.63
N VAL A 61 4.85 -13.19 -8.13
CA VAL A 61 4.48 -13.68 -9.48
C VAL A 61 5.30 -12.93 -10.53
N ASN A 62 5.38 -11.62 -10.44
CA ASN A 62 6.15 -10.80 -11.40
C ASN A 62 7.61 -11.20 -11.42
N LYS A 63 8.22 -11.44 -10.26
CA LYS A 63 9.61 -11.88 -10.19
C LYS A 63 9.82 -13.22 -10.89
N ARG A 64 8.86 -14.13 -10.79
CA ARG A 64 8.95 -15.44 -11.43
C ARG A 64 8.88 -15.35 -12.95
N PHE A 65 8.09 -14.41 -13.47
CA PHE A 65 7.91 -14.27 -14.92
C PHE A 65 8.93 -13.34 -15.57
N MET A 66 9.64 -12.54 -14.80
CA MET A 66 10.65 -11.62 -15.32
C MET A 66 12.04 -12.26 -15.37
N LEU A 67 12.17 -13.45 -14.89
CA LEU A 67 13.40 -14.23 -15.01
C LEU A 67 13.39 -15.06 -16.27
#